data_876b435fbebfc4fbca19ac8d445795e1
#
_entry.id   876b435fbebfc4fbca19ac8d445795e1
#
_cell.length_a   1.000
_cell.length_b   1.000
_cell.length_c   1.000
_cell.angle_alpha   90.00
_cell.angle_beta   90.00
_cell.angle_gamma   90.00
#
_symmetry.space_group_name_H-M   'P 1'
#
loop_
_entity.id
_entity.type
_entity.pdbx_description
1 polymer ?
#
loop_
_entity_poly.entity_id
_entity_poly.type
_entity_poly.pdbx_seq_one_letter_code
_entity_poly.pdbx_strand_id
1 'polypeptide(L)'
;MSRRRVPASKTDLLRFFHTLRQRPRLWLLGAVVACVSVVGAFQMPHWAMDLLPPELRQGIQQTRLMVDPLLPDAWRYRYEPVPAEALPTTASNWTLARRTLYERVYHDQMHTFYCGCQYDENLRVDLGSCGLDVLADRSRALRVEAEHVFPASHFGQFRRCWQEPDRYEACRTAGGRTLSGRECCQRVDPAFLAAHNDLHNLFPSVGYINGRRSNYNWGYLLWFGDTYGDCEMRINRWLRRAEPPVAARGSIARTMLYMRDTYGFRLSRWDERRYYTWNNQHPPDAWERERNQRIQAIQGVGNAYVEHWRQLP
;
A
#
# COMPACT_ATOMS: atom_id res chain seq x y z
N MET A 1 -14.70 -42.50 20.88
CA MET A 1 -15.47 -41.83 21.95
C MET A 1 -15.22 -40.32 21.86
N SER A 2 -16.13 -39.62 21.22
CA SER A 2 -16.05 -38.15 20.99
C SER A 2 -16.66 -37.44 22.18
N ARG A 3 -15.86 -36.66 22.95
CA ARG A 3 -16.37 -35.78 24.01
C ARG A 3 -16.93 -34.50 23.36
N ARG A 4 -18.26 -34.39 23.28
CA ARG A 4 -18.97 -33.14 22.96
C ARG A 4 -18.69 -32.11 24.06
N ARG A 5 -18.09 -30.98 23.70
CA ARG A 5 -18.04 -29.78 24.59
C ARG A 5 -19.45 -29.22 24.73
N VAL A 6 -19.96 -29.18 25.96
CA VAL A 6 -21.22 -28.51 26.29
C VAL A 6 -20.96 -26.99 26.26
N PRO A 7 -21.79 -26.17 25.63
CA PRO A 7 -21.66 -24.73 25.68
C PRO A 7 -21.91 -24.22 27.09
N ALA A 8 -21.07 -23.27 27.56
CA ALA A 8 -21.22 -22.67 28.88
C ALA A 8 -22.61 -21.99 29.02
N SER A 9 -23.27 -22.24 30.12
CA SER A 9 -24.62 -21.71 30.38
C SER A 9 -24.55 -20.22 30.77
N LYS A 10 -25.64 -19.46 30.55
CA LYS A 10 -25.75 -18.05 31.01
C LYS A 10 -25.45 -17.88 32.51
N THR A 11 -25.72 -18.92 33.31
CA THR A 11 -25.45 -18.97 34.75
C THR A 11 -23.96 -19.07 35.05
N ASP A 12 -23.16 -19.71 34.22
CA ASP A 12 -21.72 -19.81 34.42
C ASP A 12 -21.01 -18.49 34.11
N LEU A 13 -21.47 -17.76 33.10
CA LEU A 13 -21.02 -16.41 32.78
C LEU A 13 -21.35 -15.41 33.93
N LEU A 14 -22.54 -15.46 34.48
CA LEU A 14 -22.93 -14.59 35.62
C LEU A 14 -22.13 -14.89 36.88
N ARG A 15 -21.83 -16.16 37.17
CA ARG A 15 -20.96 -16.55 38.30
C ARG A 15 -19.51 -16.09 38.07
N PHE A 16 -19.02 -16.16 36.85
CA PHE A 16 -17.69 -15.65 36.48
C PHE A 16 -17.59 -14.14 36.69
N PHE A 17 -18.58 -13.37 36.28
CA PHE A 17 -18.63 -11.92 36.54
C PHE A 17 -18.78 -11.56 38.00
N HIS A 18 -19.53 -12.36 38.79
CA HIS A 18 -19.67 -12.14 40.23
C HIS A 18 -18.37 -12.41 41.01
N THR A 19 -17.60 -13.43 40.63
CA THR A 19 -16.29 -13.73 41.22
C THR A 19 -15.21 -12.71 40.84
N LEU A 20 -15.26 -12.13 39.64
CA LEU A 20 -14.39 -11.04 39.21
C LEU A 20 -14.66 -9.76 40.04
N ARG A 21 -15.92 -9.45 40.39
CA ARG A 21 -16.28 -8.25 41.15
C ARG A 21 -15.71 -8.25 42.58
N GLN A 22 -15.41 -9.41 43.15
CA GLN A 22 -14.84 -9.54 44.52
C GLN A 22 -13.31 -9.49 44.56
N ARG A 23 -12.62 -9.40 43.38
CA ARG A 23 -11.15 -9.35 43.31
C ARG A 23 -10.66 -8.14 42.52
N PRO A 24 -10.52 -6.98 43.15
CA PRO A 24 -10.16 -5.74 42.44
C PRO A 24 -8.85 -5.84 41.63
N ARG A 25 -7.89 -6.68 42.09
CA ARG A 25 -6.66 -6.93 41.32
C ARG A 25 -6.86 -7.67 40.01
N LEU A 26 -7.86 -8.57 39.94
CA LEU A 26 -8.21 -9.26 38.70
C LEU A 26 -8.96 -8.33 37.73
N TRP A 27 -9.75 -7.40 38.25
CA TRP A 27 -10.40 -6.34 37.47
C TRP A 27 -9.38 -5.40 36.87
N LEU A 28 -8.38 -4.97 37.65
CA LEU A 28 -7.29 -4.13 37.15
C LEU A 28 -6.47 -4.85 36.10
N LEU A 29 -6.14 -6.14 36.29
CA LEU A 29 -5.45 -6.96 35.28
C LEU A 29 -6.30 -7.13 34.02
N GLY A 30 -7.56 -7.41 34.12
CA GLY A 30 -8.48 -7.51 32.99
C GLY A 30 -8.63 -6.19 32.24
N ALA A 31 -8.73 -5.06 32.96
CA ALA A 31 -8.77 -3.72 32.36
C ALA A 31 -7.44 -3.37 31.67
N VAL A 32 -6.30 -3.68 32.29
CA VAL A 32 -4.97 -3.48 31.69
C VAL A 32 -4.80 -4.33 30.42
N VAL A 33 -5.19 -5.61 30.46
CA VAL A 33 -5.13 -6.49 29.27
C VAL A 33 -6.07 -5.99 28.18
N ALA A 34 -7.29 -5.52 28.54
CA ALA A 34 -8.21 -4.93 27.57
C ALA A 34 -7.66 -3.62 26.98
N CYS A 35 -7.08 -2.75 27.81
CA CYS A 35 -6.44 -1.51 27.34
C CYS A 35 -5.22 -1.81 26.46
N VAL A 36 -4.36 -2.77 26.83
CA VAL A 36 -3.20 -3.17 26.01
C VAL A 36 -3.65 -3.81 24.72
N SER A 37 -4.73 -4.61 24.72
CA SER A 37 -5.31 -5.21 23.51
C SER A 37 -5.92 -4.14 22.60
N VAL A 38 -6.61 -3.15 23.18
CA VAL A 38 -7.15 -2.01 22.43
C VAL A 38 -6.02 -1.17 21.86
N VAL A 39 -5.03 -0.78 22.66
CA VAL A 39 -3.86 -0.01 22.20
C VAL A 39 -3.06 -0.79 21.16
N GLY A 40 -2.88 -2.11 21.36
CA GLY A 40 -2.26 -3.00 20.39
C GLY A 40 -3.03 -3.06 19.07
N ALA A 41 -4.37 -3.12 19.11
CA ALA A 41 -5.22 -3.08 17.93
C ALA A 41 -5.14 -1.70 17.21
N PHE A 42 -4.98 -0.62 17.96
CA PHE A 42 -4.77 0.73 17.42
C PHE A 42 -3.41 0.91 16.74
N GLN A 43 -2.39 0.20 17.21
CA GLN A 43 -1.04 0.22 16.64
C GLN A 43 -0.79 -0.94 15.67
N MET A 44 -1.80 -1.78 15.40
CA MET A 44 -1.66 -2.87 14.42
C MET A 44 -1.20 -2.31 13.08
N PRO A 45 -0.09 -2.81 12.54
CA PRO A 45 0.33 -2.48 11.20
C PRO A 45 -0.74 -2.94 10.19
N HIS A 46 -0.85 -2.25 9.07
CA HIS A 46 -1.91 -2.50 8.07
C HIS A 46 -1.99 -3.96 7.64
N TRP A 47 -0.85 -4.63 7.49
CA TRP A 47 -0.81 -6.03 7.14
C TRP A 47 -1.53 -6.94 8.16
N ALA A 48 -1.47 -6.61 9.45
CA ALA A 48 -2.16 -7.39 10.49
C ALA A 48 -3.67 -7.09 10.51
N MET A 49 -4.06 -5.86 10.20
CA MET A 49 -5.47 -5.49 10.01
C MET A 49 -6.10 -6.23 8.83
N ASP A 50 -5.31 -6.46 7.76
CA ASP A 50 -5.79 -7.16 6.57
C ASP A 50 -6.00 -8.66 6.78
N LEU A 51 -5.40 -9.24 7.83
CA LEU A 51 -5.64 -10.64 8.24
C LEU A 51 -6.95 -10.82 9.02
N LEU A 52 -7.55 -9.71 9.48
CA LEU A 52 -8.79 -9.78 10.24
C LEU A 52 -10.00 -9.95 9.31
N PRO A 53 -11.04 -10.69 9.76
CA PRO A 53 -12.33 -10.71 9.09
C PRO A 53 -12.86 -9.28 8.85
N PRO A 54 -13.60 -9.04 7.73
CA PRO A 54 -14.08 -7.72 7.38
C PRO A 54 -14.86 -7.01 8.50
N GLU A 55 -15.68 -7.76 9.25
CA GLU A 55 -16.50 -7.24 10.35
C GLU A 55 -15.62 -6.74 11.52
N LEU A 56 -14.58 -7.49 11.89
CA LEU A 56 -13.63 -7.09 12.92
C LEU A 56 -12.80 -5.89 12.49
N ARG A 57 -12.37 -5.86 11.23
CA ARG A 57 -11.64 -4.74 10.65
C ARG A 57 -12.48 -3.46 10.69
N GLN A 58 -13.74 -3.55 10.28
CA GLN A 58 -14.67 -2.42 10.31
C GLN A 58 -14.94 -1.95 11.73
N GLY A 59 -15.15 -2.88 12.68
CA GLY A 59 -15.33 -2.56 14.10
C GLY A 59 -14.12 -1.85 14.70
N ILE A 60 -12.90 -2.30 14.42
CA ILE A 60 -11.67 -1.64 14.88
C ILE A 60 -11.51 -0.25 14.25
N GLN A 61 -11.84 -0.10 12.97
CA GLN A 61 -11.78 1.20 12.29
C GLN A 61 -12.80 2.19 12.87
N GLN A 62 -14.04 1.75 13.12
CA GLN A 62 -15.05 2.58 13.75
C GLN A 62 -14.65 2.97 15.17
N THR A 63 -14.10 2.04 15.95
CA THR A 63 -13.61 2.31 17.31
C THR A 63 -12.43 3.30 17.26
N ARG A 64 -11.53 3.21 16.29
CA ARG A 64 -10.46 4.19 16.05
C ARG A 64 -11.04 5.59 15.86
N LEU A 65 -12.03 5.75 14.99
CA LEU A 65 -12.66 7.04 14.71
C LEU A 65 -13.34 7.65 15.96
N MET A 66 -13.88 6.82 16.85
CA MET A 66 -14.49 7.27 18.10
C MET A 66 -13.46 7.64 19.18
N VAL A 67 -12.34 6.91 19.24
CA VAL A 67 -11.33 7.06 20.30
C VAL A 67 -10.25 8.07 19.93
N ASP A 68 -9.97 8.23 18.62
CA ASP A 68 -8.93 9.14 18.14
C ASP A 68 -9.06 10.58 18.70
N PRO A 69 -10.25 11.19 18.78
CA PRO A 69 -10.43 12.51 19.39
C PRO A 69 -10.10 12.56 20.88
N LEU A 70 -10.12 11.42 21.57
CA LEU A 70 -9.87 11.31 23.01
C LEU A 70 -8.39 11.05 23.34
N LEU A 71 -7.57 10.73 22.33
CA LEU A 71 -6.16 10.45 22.53
C LEU A 71 -5.35 11.74 22.67
N PRO A 72 -4.23 11.73 23.44
CA PRO A 72 -3.27 12.81 23.43
C PRO A 72 -2.80 13.13 22.01
N ASP A 73 -2.55 14.40 21.71
CA ASP A 73 -2.18 14.85 20.35
C ASP A 73 -1.03 14.06 19.72
N ALA A 74 -0.05 13.66 20.51
CA ALA A 74 1.07 12.82 20.05
C ALA A 74 0.66 11.40 19.62
N TRP A 75 -0.54 10.95 19.99
CA TRP A 75 -1.06 9.59 19.75
C TRP A 75 -2.21 9.57 18.75
N ARG A 76 -2.76 10.76 18.43
CA ARG A 76 -3.81 10.88 17.42
C ARG A 76 -3.26 10.58 16.04
N TYR A 77 -4.06 9.88 15.27
CA TYR A 77 -3.83 9.78 13.84
C TYR A 77 -4.23 11.12 13.21
N ARG A 78 -3.28 12.02 13.03
CA ARG A 78 -3.51 13.19 12.19
C ARG A 78 -3.08 12.83 10.77
N TYR A 79 -4.05 12.55 9.91
CA TYR A 79 -3.89 12.82 8.51
C TYR A 79 -4.05 14.34 8.38
N GLU A 80 -2.94 15.03 8.32
CA GLU A 80 -2.96 16.42 7.90
C GLU A 80 -3.02 16.38 6.37
N PRO A 81 -4.16 16.76 5.75
CA PRO A 81 -4.22 16.82 4.31
C PRO A 81 -3.19 17.85 3.86
N VAL A 82 -2.28 17.43 2.98
CA VAL A 82 -1.36 18.36 2.33
C VAL A 82 -2.19 19.41 1.61
N PRO A 83 -1.94 20.71 1.81
CA PRO A 83 -2.66 21.76 1.12
C PRO A 83 -2.63 21.55 -0.40
N ALA A 84 -3.73 21.81 -1.08
CA ALA A 84 -3.86 21.54 -2.51
C ALA A 84 -2.78 22.28 -3.34
N GLU A 85 -2.35 23.44 -2.87
CA GLU A 85 -1.32 24.26 -3.49
C GLU A 85 0.09 23.65 -3.39
N ALA A 86 0.30 22.77 -2.43
CA ALA A 86 1.58 22.06 -2.23
C ALA A 86 1.62 20.70 -2.94
N LEU A 87 0.54 20.28 -3.59
CA LEU A 87 0.51 19.01 -4.31
C LEU A 87 1.23 19.15 -5.66
N PRO A 88 1.94 18.07 -6.12
CA PRO A 88 2.48 18.04 -7.47
C PRO A 88 1.38 18.19 -8.53
N THR A 89 1.74 18.81 -9.66
CA THR A 89 0.86 18.87 -10.84
C THR A 89 0.85 17.53 -11.53
N THR A 90 -0.14 16.69 -11.23
CA THR A 90 -0.27 15.36 -11.83
C THR A 90 -1.34 15.34 -12.93
N ALA A 91 -1.38 14.23 -13.68
CA ALA A 91 -2.39 14.06 -14.72
C ALA A 91 -3.82 14.09 -14.15
N SER A 92 -4.73 14.73 -14.89
CA SER A 92 -6.14 14.90 -14.48
C SER A 92 -6.95 13.59 -14.44
N ASN A 93 -6.43 12.52 -15.01
CA ASN A 93 -7.07 11.20 -14.97
C ASN A 93 -6.04 10.08 -15.21
N TRP A 94 -6.46 8.86 -14.86
CA TRP A 94 -5.63 7.67 -14.95
C TRP A 94 -5.13 7.33 -16.36
N THR A 95 -5.97 7.52 -17.37
CA THR A 95 -5.59 7.24 -18.77
C THR A 95 -4.45 8.15 -19.21
N LEU A 96 -4.53 9.43 -18.87
CA LEU A 96 -3.49 10.40 -19.18
C LEU A 96 -2.20 10.10 -18.39
N ALA A 97 -2.31 9.75 -17.10
CA ALA A 97 -1.14 9.37 -16.28
C ALA A 97 -0.38 8.19 -16.89
N ARG A 98 -1.10 7.13 -17.29
CA ARG A 98 -0.51 5.96 -17.94
C ARG A 98 0.14 6.30 -19.28
N ARG A 99 -0.55 7.07 -20.12
CA ARG A 99 -0.01 7.51 -21.40
C ARG A 99 1.28 8.31 -21.21
N THR A 100 1.27 9.26 -20.30
CA THR A 100 2.45 10.08 -19.98
C THR A 100 3.61 9.20 -19.47
N LEU A 101 3.33 8.21 -18.62
CA LEU A 101 4.33 7.25 -18.14
C LEU A 101 5.04 6.56 -19.29
N TYR A 102 4.30 5.97 -20.23
CA TYR A 102 4.90 5.19 -21.31
C TYR A 102 5.49 6.06 -22.42
N GLU A 103 4.79 7.11 -22.84
CA GLU A 103 5.18 7.91 -24.00
C GLU A 103 6.21 9.01 -23.69
N ARG A 104 6.32 9.45 -22.44
CA ARG A 104 7.21 10.56 -22.08
C ARG A 104 8.29 10.19 -21.06
N VAL A 105 8.01 9.26 -20.16
CA VAL A 105 9.02 8.86 -19.16
C VAL A 105 9.82 7.65 -19.63
N TYR A 106 9.15 6.62 -20.18
CA TYR A 106 9.73 5.34 -20.53
C TYR A 106 9.86 5.09 -22.06
N HIS A 107 9.69 6.10 -22.90
CA HIS A 107 9.63 5.97 -24.36
C HIS A 107 10.85 5.29 -25.00
N ASP A 108 12.02 5.38 -24.38
CA ASP A 108 13.31 4.81 -24.82
C ASP A 108 13.87 3.77 -23.83
N GLN A 109 13.16 3.47 -22.76
CA GLN A 109 13.56 2.54 -21.70
C GLN A 109 12.45 1.51 -21.47
N MET A 110 12.13 0.76 -22.51
CA MET A 110 11.02 -0.19 -22.53
C MET A 110 11.36 -1.50 -21.77
N HIS A 111 11.64 -1.36 -20.47
CA HIS A 111 11.88 -2.49 -19.56
C HIS A 111 10.94 -2.42 -18.35
N THR A 112 10.46 -3.59 -17.92
CA THR A 112 9.62 -3.68 -16.74
C THR A 112 10.43 -3.57 -15.46
N PHE A 113 9.89 -2.89 -14.45
CA PHE A 113 10.62 -2.46 -13.25
C PHE A 113 11.13 -3.63 -12.39
N TYR A 114 10.30 -4.64 -12.14
CA TYR A 114 10.70 -5.72 -11.24
C TYR A 114 11.56 -6.79 -11.91
N CYS A 115 11.14 -7.22 -13.09
CA CYS A 115 11.76 -8.38 -13.73
C CYS A 115 12.66 -8.02 -14.91
N GLY A 116 12.74 -6.75 -15.31
CA GLY A 116 13.60 -6.30 -16.41
C GLY A 116 13.16 -6.78 -17.79
N CYS A 117 11.96 -7.31 -17.95
CA CYS A 117 11.47 -7.78 -19.23
C CYS A 117 11.36 -6.64 -20.24
N GLN A 118 11.79 -6.86 -21.46
CA GLN A 118 11.54 -5.94 -22.57
C GLN A 118 10.04 -5.92 -22.92
N TYR A 119 9.57 -4.81 -23.45
CA TYR A 119 8.23 -4.69 -24.01
C TYR A 119 8.23 -3.76 -25.22
N ASP A 120 7.24 -3.94 -26.07
CA ASP A 120 7.10 -3.18 -27.31
C ASP A 120 6.21 -1.92 -27.15
N GLU A 121 6.10 -1.13 -28.22
CA GLU A 121 5.26 0.07 -28.29
C GLU A 121 3.76 -0.21 -28.04
N ASN A 122 3.32 -1.44 -28.26
CA ASN A 122 1.96 -1.90 -27.97
C ASN A 122 1.80 -2.37 -26.52
N LEU A 123 2.81 -2.15 -25.68
CA LEU A 123 2.86 -2.57 -24.27
C LEU A 123 2.75 -4.10 -24.11
N ARG A 124 3.27 -4.86 -25.07
CA ARG A 124 3.38 -6.33 -25.01
C ARG A 124 4.73 -6.71 -24.43
N VAL A 125 4.70 -7.58 -23.46
CA VAL A 125 5.91 -8.06 -22.76
C VAL A 125 6.54 -9.21 -23.58
N ASP A 126 7.84 -9.13 -23.78
CA ASP A 126 8.64 -10.26 -24.19
C ASP A 126 9.10 -11.02 -22.92
N LEU A 127 8.37 -12.11 -22.63
CA LEU A 127 8.64 -12.94 -21.44
C LEU A 127 9.99 -13.67 -21.53
N GLY A 128 10.43 -14.02 -22.74
CA GLY A 128 11.73 -14.68 -22.96
C GLY A 128 12.91 -13.79 -22.63
N SER A 129 12.76 -12.47 -22.79
CA SER A 129 13.82 -11.50 -22.48
C SER A 129 14.21 -11.45 -20.99
N CYS A 130 13.42 -12.05 -20.11
CA CYS A 130 13.61 -11.99 -18.66
C CYS A 130 13.32 -13.34 -17.94
N GLY A 131 13.32 -14.44 -18.67
CA GLY A 131 13.13 -15.80 -18.11
C GLY A 131 11.75 -16.05 -17.50
N LEU A 132 10.70 -15.37 -18.00
CA LEU A 132 9.31 -15.53 -17.56
C LEU A 132 8.46 -16.40 -18.49
N ASP A 133 9.05 -17.21 -19.36
CA ASP A 133 8.34 -18.09 -20.29
C ASP A 133 7.35 -19.04 -19.60
N VAL A 134 7.61 -19.38 -18.36
CA VAL A 134 6.70 -20.16 -17.49
C VAL A 134 5.32 -19.50 -17.30
N LEU A 135 5.18 -18.23 -17.66
CA LEU A 135 3.94 -17.46 -17.57
C LEU A 135 3.27 -17.24 -18.94
N ALA A 136 3.76 -17.87 -20.01
CA ALA A 136 3.26 -17.63 -21.38
C ALA A 136 1.77 -17.99 -21.55
N ASP A 137 1.23 -18.90 -20.74
CA ASP A 137 -0.19 -19.26 -20.68
C ASP A 137 -1.06 -18.21 -19.96
N ARG A 138 -0.44 -17.22 -19.32
CA ARG A 138 -1.12 -16.17 -18.55
C ARG A 138 -1.30 -14.91 -19.40
N SER A 139 -2.48 -14.71 -19.95
CA SER A 139 -2.78 -13.53 -20.79
C SER A 139 -2.40 -12.19 -20.13
N ARG A 140 -2.49 -12.09 -18.80
CA ARG A 140 -2.10 -10.89 -18.05
C ARG A 140 -0.58 -10.71 -17.99
N ALA A 141 0.22 -11.77 -18.17
CA ALA A 141 1.68 -11.66 -18.23
C ALA A 141 2.19 -11.03 -19.52
N LEU A 142 1.41 -11.16 -20.60
CA LEU A 142 1.77 -10.64 -21.92
C LEU A 142 1.57 -9.12 -22.07
N ARG A 143 1.13 -8.41 -21.02
CA ARG A 143 0.90 -6.96 -21.09
C ARG A 143 1.61 -6.23 -19.97
N VAL A 144 2.04 -5.02 -20.29
CA VAL A 144 2.57 -4.08 -19.30
C VAL A 144 1.41 -3.40 -18.58
N GLU A 145 1.52 -3.26 -17.27
CA GLU A 145 0.62 -2.47 -16.45
C GLU A 145 1.41 -1.39 -15.69
N ALA A 146 0.79 -0.24 -15.46
CA ALA A 146 1.35 0.78 -14.59
C ALA A 146 1.13 0.36 -13.13
N GLU A 147 2.23 0.02 -12.49
CA GLU A 147 2.28 -0.41 -11.10
C GLU A 147 2.39 0.77 -10.15
N HIS A 148 1.56 0.77 -9.12
CA HIS A 148 1.71 1.68 -7.97
C HIS A 148 2.66 1.05 -6.95
N VAL A 149 3.90 1.49 -6.87
CA VAL A 149 4.89 0.98 -5.90
C VAL A 149 4.40 1.22 -4.47
N PHE A 150 3.86 2.39 -4.17
CA PHE A 150 3.05 2.65 -2.98
C PHE A 150 1.58 2.36 -3.34
N PRO A 151 0.97 1.29 -2.82
CA PRO A 151 -0.35 0.86 -3.26
C PRO A 151 -1.44 1.91 -3.01
N ALA A 152 -2.30 2.14 -4.01
CA ALA A 152 -3.40 3.10 -3.89
C ALA A 152 -4.36 2.81 -2.72
N SER A 153 -4.53 1.54 -2.35
CA SER A 153 -5.34 1.17 -1.18
C SER A 153 -4.72 1.64 0.14
N HIS A 154 -3.38 1.77 0.22
CA HIS A 154 -2.72 2.17 1.45
C HIS A 154 -2.96 3.64 1.78
N PHE A 155 -3.17 4.50 0.78
CA PHE A 155 -3.54 5.89 0.99
C PHE A 155 -5.02 6.18 0.76
N GLY A 156 -5.77 5.23 0.18
CA GLY A 156 -7.22 5.37 -0.04
C GLY A 156 -8.07 4.91 1.14
N GLN A 157 -7.72 3.78 1.75
CA GLN A 157 -8.57 3.08 2.72
C GLN A 157 -8.98 3.91 3.95
N PHE A 158 -8.28 5.01 4.28
CA PHE A 158 -8.62 5.91 5.38
C PHE A 158 -9.51 7.08 4.96
N ARG A 159 -9.78 7.21 3.67
CA ARG A 159 -10.57 8.31 3.12
C ARG A 159 -12.02 7.93 3.09
N ARG A 160 -12.88 8.89 3.40
CA ARG A 160 -14.34 8.68 3.41
C ARG A 160 -14.86 8.28 2.03
N CYS A 161 -14.34 8.87 0.97
CA CYS A 161 -14.68 8.50 -0.41
C CYS A 161 -14.37 7.04 -0.77
N TRP A 162 -13.38 6.45 -0.08
CA TRP A 162 -13.03 5.04 -0.28
C TRP A 162 -13.94 4.10 0.50
N GLN A 163 -14.27 4.47 1.75
CA GLN A 163 -15.03 3.63 2.68
C GLN A 163 -16.53 3.69 2.42
N GLU A 164 -17.05 4.88 2.06
CA GLU A 164 -18.46 5.19 1.95
C GLU A 164 -18.75 5.91 0.61
N PRO A 165 -18.43 5.29 -0.55
CA PRO A 165 -18.59 5.95 -1.85
C PRO A 165 -20.06 6.26 -2.18
N ASP A 166 -20.99 5.53 -1.60
CA ASP A 166 -22.44 5.72 -1.74
C ASP A 166 -22.94 7.05 -1.16
N ARG A 167 -22.19 7.67 -0.25
CA ARG A 167 -22.51 8.99 0.32
C ARG A 167 -22.23 10.16 -0.63
N TYR A 168 -21.52 9.91 -1.73
CA TYR A 168 -21.19 10.93 -2.71
C TYR A 168 -22.03 10.76 -3.97
N GLU A 169 -22.86 11.75 -4.27
CA GLU A 169 -23.67 11.76 -5.50
C GLU A 169 -22.80 11.64 -6.75
N ALA A 170 -21.67 12.36 -6.78
CA ALA A 170 -20.68 12.27 -7.84
C ALA A 170 -20.11 10.87 -8.06
N CYS A 171 -20.23 9.96 -7.08
CA CYS A 171 -19.75 8.59 -7.17
C CYS A 171 -20.83 7.59 -7.64
N ARG A 172 -21.95 8.08 -8.16
CA ARG A 172 -22.96 7.27 -8.83
C ARG A 172 -22.84 7.39 -10.34
N THR A 173 -23.01 6.28 -11.02
CA THR A 173 -23.11 6.27 -12.50
C THR A 173 -24.52 6.69 -12.93
N ALA A 174 -24.69 7.08 -14.18
CA ALA A 174 -26.01 7.38 -14.75
C ALA A 174 -27.01 6.21 -14.60
N GLY A 175 -26.53 4.96 -14.56
CA GLY A 175 -27.34 3.77 -14.31
C GLY A 175 -27.56 3.46 -12.81
N GLY A 176 -27.25 4.38 -11.89
CA GLY A 176 -27.46 4.23 -10.45
C GLY A 176 -26.47 3.34 -9.69
N ARG A 177 -25.47 2.73 -10.38
CA ARG A 177 -24.43 1.93 -9.73
C ARG A 177 -23.45 2.82 -8.97
N THR A 178 -23.14 2.48 -7.72
CA THR A 178 -22.08 3.12 -6.95
C THR A 178 -20.70 2.71 -7.51
N LEU A 179 -19.82 3.67 -7.66
CA LEU A 179 -18.42 3.44 -8.04
C LEU A 179 -17.67 2.73 -6.92
N SER A 180 -16.56 2.07 -7.26
CA SER A 180 -15.63 1.58 -6.25
C SER A 180 -15.03 2.74 -5.45
N GLY A 181 -14.57 2.49 -4.21
CA GLY A 181 -13.92 3.52 -3.40
C GLY A 181 -12.73 4.18 -4.10
N ARG A 182 -11.96 3.42 -4.89
CA ARG A 182 -10.87 3.97 -5.71
C ARG A 182 -11.38 4.96 -6.76
N GLU A 183 -12.39 4.59 -7.52
CA GLU A 183 -12.98 5.44 -8.56
C GLU A 183 -13.66 6.66 -7.97
N CYS A 184 -14.32 6.49 -6.83
CA CYS A 184 -14.96 7.59 -6.11
C CYS A 184 -13.91 8.61 -5.64
N CYS A 185 -12.85 8.16 -4.97
CA CYS A 185 -11.80 9.06 -4.49
C CYS A 185 -11.10 9.80 -5.63
N GLN A 186 -10.92 9.20 -6.79
CA GLN A 186 -10.39 9.90 -7.97
C GLN A 186 -11.31 11.05 -8.45
N ARG A 187 -12.61 10.99 -8.16
CA ARG A 187 -13.57 12.02 -8.53
C ARG A 187 -13.71 13.16 -7.54
N VAL A 188 -13.66 12.83 -6.25
CA VAL A 188 -14.07 13.77 -5.20
C VAL A 188 -12.96 14.20 -4.25
N ASP A 189 -11.76 13.61 -4.39
CA ASP A 189 -10.63 13.89 -3.50
C ASP A 189 -9.37 14.27 -4.33
N PRO A 190 -9.09 15.58 -4.50
CA PRO A 190 -7.94 16.02 -5.30
C PRO A 190 -6.59 15.49 -4.81
N ALA A 191 -6.39 15.35 -3.50
CA ALA A 191 -5.15 14.83 -2.94
C ALA A 191 -4.99 13.34 -3.24
N PHE A 192 -6.09 12.57 -3.22
CA PHE A 192 -6.06 11.18 -3.66
C PHE A 192 -5.76 11.08 -5.16
N LEU A 193 -6.40 11.91 -5.99
CA LEU A 193 -6.18 11.92 -7.44
C LEU A 193 -4.73 12.25 -7.77
N ALA A 194 -4.15 13.26 -7.11
CA ALA A 194 -2.75 13.61 -7.28
C ALA A 194 -1.82 12.45 -6.95
N ALA A 195 -1.96 11.84 -5.76
CA ALA A 195 -1.15 10.69 -5.34
C ALA A 195 -1.33 9.46 -6.22
N HIS A 196 -2.56 9.24 -6.73
CA HIS A 196 -2.89 8.13 -7.60
C HIS A 196 -2.25 8.25 -8.99
N ASN A 197 -2.11 9.46 -9.49
CA ASN A 197 -1.59 9.74 -10.83
C ASN A 197 -0.14 10.24 -10.81
N ASP A 198 0.53 10.21 -9.66
CA ASP A 198 1.91 10.64 -9.52
C ASP A 198 2.88 9.68 -10.22
N LEU A 199 3.62 10.20 -11.20
CA LEU A 199 4.56 9.43 -12.01
C LEU A 199 5.74 8.91 -11.18
N HIS A 200 6.09 9.54 -10.06
CA HIS A 200 7.12 9.02 -9.15
C HIS A 200 6.71 7.67 -8.53
N ASN A 201 5.40 7.45 -8.38
CA ASN A 201 4.84 6.21 -7.84
C ASN A 201 4.49 5.17 -8.92
N LEU A 202 4.57 5.53 -10.22
CA LEU A 202 4.14 4.66 -11.32
C LEU A 202 5.34 4.06 -12.05
N PHE A 203 5.31 2.74 -12.25
CA PHE A 203 6.36 2.00 -12.95
C PHE A 203 5.77 0.98 -13.92
N PRO A 204 6.38 0.76 -15.11
CA PRO A 204 5.99 -0.36 -15.98
C PRO A 204 6.25 -1.70 -15.28
N SER A 205 5.26 -2.57 -15.24
CA SER A 205 5.40 -3.90 -14.65
C SER A 205 4.69 -4.97 -15.48
N VAL A 206 5.21 -6.21 -15.45
CA VAL A 206 4.50 -7.36 -16.00
C VAL A 206 3.16 -7.50 -15.30
N GLY A 207 2.05 -7.47 -16.04
CA GLY A 207 0.72 -7.40 -15.46
C GLY A 207 0.39 -8.55 -14.51
N TYR A 208 0.89 -9.76 -14.79
CA TYR A 208 0.72 -10.90 -13.88
C TYR A 208 1.43 -10.69 -12.56
N ILE A 209 2.69 -10.24 -12.59
CA ILE A 209 3.48 -9.95 -11.38
C ILE A 209 2.84 -8.82 -10.58
N ASN A 210 2.42 -7.73 -11.24
CA ASN A 210 1.65 -6.65 -10.62
C ASN A 210 0.40 -7.19 -9.91
N GLY A 211 -0.40 -8.03 -10.58
CA GLY A 211 -1.57 -8.64 -9.98
C GLY A 211 -1.27 -9.55 -8.79
N ARG A 212 -0.18 -10.30 -8.85
CA ARG A 212 0.25 -11.17 -7.73
C ARG A 212 0.78 -10.37 -6.54
N ARG A 213 1.52 -9.28 -6.81
CA ARG A 213 1.99 -8.35 -5.78
C ARG A 213 0.81 -7.66 -5.09
N SER A 214 -0.25 -7.35 -5.83
CA SER A 214 -1.47 -6.76 -5.25
C SER A 214 -1.18 -5.48 -4.44
N ASN A 215 -1.67 -5.37 -3.20
CA ASN A 215 -1.37 -4.29 -2.26
C ASN A 215 -0.46 -4.75 -1.11
N TYR A 216 0.37 -5.77 -1.31
CA TYR A 216 1.21 -6.30 -0.25
C TYR A 216 2.35 -5.35 0.08
N ASN A 217 2.72 -5.32 1.37
CA ASN A 217 3.85 -4.53 1.83
C ASN A 217 5.18 -5.11 1.32
N TRP A 218 6.11 -4.21 1.05
CA TRP A 218 7.48 -4.60 0.73
C TRP A 218 8.21 -5.15 1.94
N GLY A 219 9.08 -6.15 1.74
CA GLY A 219 9.92 -6.67 2.81
C GLY A 219 10.64 -7.95 2.42
N TYR A 220 11.45 -8.45 3.32
CA TYR A 220 12.17 -9.72 3.14
C TYR A 220 11.24 -10.90 3.41
N LEU A 221 11.43 -11.97 2.63
CA LEU A 221 10.81 -13.28 2.81
C LEU A 221 11.94 -14.30 3.07
N LEU A 222 12.02 -14.79 4.31
CA LEU A 222 13.13 -15.67 4.71
C LEU A 222 13.12 -17.00 3.94
N TRP A 223 11.94 -17.69 3.84
CA TRP A 223 11.87 -19.04 3.27
C TRP A 223 10.71 -19.27 2.30
N PHE A 224 9.61 -18.54 2.44
CA PHE A 224 8.36 -18.83 1.74
C PHE A 224 7.94 -17.69 0.82
N GLY A 225 7.58 -18.05 -0.38
CA GLY A 225 7.02 -17.12 -1.37
C GLY A 225 6.97 -17.78 -2.73
N ASP A 226 5.93 -17.45 -3.49
CA ASP A 226 5.84 -17.84 -4.89
C ASP A 226 7.00 -17.18 -5.65
N THR A 227 7.66 -17.92 -6.54
CA THR A 227 8.71 -17.47 -7.44
C THR A 227 8.21 -17.51 -8.88
N TYR A 228 8.88 -16.79 -9.77
CA TYR A 228 8.40 -16.58 -11.14
C TYR A 228 9.59 -16.65 -12.11
N GLY A 229 9.85 -17.84 -12.67
CA GLY A 229 11.00 -18.04 -13.57
C GLY A 229 12.28 -17.48 -12.99
N ASP A 230 13.01 -16.74 -13.80
CA ASP A 230 14.28 -16.08 -13.40
C ASP A 230 14.07 -14.71 -12.73
N CYS A 231 12.83 -14.22 -12.63
CA CYS A 231 12.55 -12.99 -11.92
C CYS A 231 12.72 -13.18 -10.42
N GLU A 232 13.62 -12.42 -9.79
CA GLU A 232 13.92 -12.49 -8.36
C GLU A 232 12.75 -12.04 -7.46
N MET A 233 11.63 -11.63 -8.04
CA MET A 233 10.44 -11.24 -7.29
C MET A 233 9.87 -12.43 -6.53
N ARG A 234 9.64 -12.28 -5.22
CA ARG A 234 9.03 -13.29 -4.37
C ARG A 234 7.78 -12.74 -3.68
N ILE A 235 6.71 -13.51 -3.66
CA ILE A 235 5.44 -13.05 -3.12
C ILE A 235 4.86 -14.09 -2.17
N ASN A 236 4.55 -13.67 -0.93
CA ASN A 236 3.87 -14.51 0.03
C ASN A 236 2.47 -13.95 0.32
N ARG A 237 1.45 -14.68 -0.12
CA ARG A 237 0.03 -14.29 0.03
C ARG A 237 -0.44 -14.31 1.48
N TRP A 238 0.04 -15.28 2.26
CA TRP A 238 -0.35 -15.44 3.65
C TRP A 238 0.19 -14.32 4.52
N LEU A 239 1.46 -13.97 4.32
CA LEU A 239 2.10 -12.86 5.02
C LEU A 239 1.74 -11.50 4.39
N ARG A 240 1.03 -11.48 3.26
CA ARG A 240 0.72 -10.27 2.48
C ARG A 240 1.98 -9.42 2.26
N ARG A 241 3.05 -10.07 1.84
CA ARG A 241 4.37 -9.46 1.67
C ARG A 241 4.97 -9.83 0.32
N ALA A 242 5.62 -8.85 -0.27
CA ALA A 242 6.40 -9.01 -1.49
C ALA A 242 7.86 -8.63 -1.22
N GLU A 243 8.78 -9.51 -1.60
CA GLU A 243 10.20 -9.23 -1.63
C GLU A 243 10.60 -8.86 -3.05
N PRO A 244 11.08 -7.63 -3.26
CA PRO A 244 11.48 -7.20 -4.60
C PRO A 244 12.88 -7.68 -4.94
N PRO A 245 13.21 -7.77 -6.23
CA PRO A 245 14.58 -7.94 -6.70
C PRO A 245 15.53 -6.93 -6.06
N VAL A 246 16.76 -7.35 -5.87
CA VAL A 246 17.79 -6.50 -5.22
C VAL A 246 17.93 -5.16 -5.94
N ALA A 247 17.95 -5.17 -7.27
CA ALA A 247 18.08 -3.98 -8.11
C ALA A 247 16.94 -2.96 -7.92
N ALA A 248 15.73 -3.41 -7.58
CA ALA A 248 14.58 -2.52 -7.41
C ALA A 248 14.46 -1.91 -5.99
N ARG A 249 15.20 -2.43 -5.00
CA ARG A 249 15.02 -2.04 -3.58
C ARG A 249 15.27 -0.56 -3.33
N GLY A 250 16.31 0.01 -3.91
CA GLY A 250 16.62 1.44 -3.75
C GLY A 250 15.51 2.35 -4.29
N SER A 251 15.08 2.12 -5.52
CA SER A 251 14.02 2.89 -6.16
C SER A 251 12.68 2.73 -5.43
N ILE A 252 12.37 1.53 -4.95
CA ILE A 252 11.18 1.31 -4.11
C ILE A 252 11.29 2.13 -2.83
N ALA A 253 12.42 2.09 -2.13
CA ALA A 253 12.62 2.84 -0.90
C ALA A 253 12.41 4.35 -1.11
N ARG A 254 13.05 4.93 -2.13
CA ARG A 254 12.93 6.36 -2.46
C ARG A 254 11.51 6.75 -2.89
N THR A 255 10.82 5.86 -3.60
CA THR A 255 9.39 6.05 -3.92
C THR A 255 8.52 6.07 -2.67
N MET A 256 8.71 5.11 -1.76
CA MET A 256 7.93 5.01 -0.52
C MET A 256 8.14 6.22 0.39
N LEU A 257 9.38 6.70 0.49
CA LEU A 257 9.75 7.88 1.28
C LEU A 257 9.20 9.17 0.64
N TYR A 258 9.33 9.30 -0.69
CA TYR A 258 8.74 10.42 -1.44
C TYR A 258 7.22 10.51 -1.22
N MET A 259 6.51 9.40 -1.39
CA MET A 259 5.05 9.38 -1.20
C MET A 259 4.64 9.71 0.23
N ARG A 260 5.44 9.28 1.22
CA ARG A 260 5.24 9.67 2.62
C ARG A 260 5.33 11.19 2.80
N ASP A 261 6.40 11.81 2.30
CA ASP A 261 6.68 13.22 2.56
C ASP A 261 5.82 14.15 1.72
N THR A 262 5.58 13.79 0.46
CA THR A 262 4.78 14.60 -0.47
C THR A 262 3.30 14.59 -0.14
N TYR A 263 2.77 13.47 0.35
CA TYR A 263 1.34 13.29 0.59
C TYR A 263 0.97 13.07 2.05
N GLY A 264 1.92 13.15 2.97
CA GLY A 264 1.70 12.95 4.40
C GLY A 264 1.34 11.49 4.76
N PHE A 265 1.67 10.51 3.90
CA PHE A 265 1.33 9.13 4.17
C PHE A 265 2.22 8.53 5.25
N ARG A 266 1.62 7.69 6.11
CA ARG A 266 2.38 7.07 7.19
C ARG A 266 3.04 5.77 6.74
N LEU A 267 4.28 5.61 7.20
CA LEU A 267 5.00 4.35 7.19
C LEU A 267 5.14 3.86 8.64
N SER A 268 5.12 2.54 8.85
CA SER A 268 5.52 2.00 10.15
C SER A 268 7.01 2.27 10.39
N ARG A 269 7.42 2.40 11.66
CA ARG A 269 8.85 2.56 12.00
C ARG A 269 9.74 1.44 11.44
N TRP A 270 9.19 0.22 11.32
CA TRP A 270 9.90 -0.93 10.74
C TRP A 270 10.06 -0.82 9.23
N ASP A 271 9.01 -0.35 8.55
CA ASP A 271 9.06 -0.13 7.10
C ASP A 271 9.98 1.05 6.78
N GLU A 272 9.91 2.14 7.54
CA GLU A 272 10.77 3.30 7.39
C GLU A 272 12.26 2.94 7.53
N ARG A 273 12.63 2.21 8.59
CA ARG A 273 14.00 1.70 8.77
C ARG A 273 14.45 0.81 7.62
N ARG A 274 13.55 -0.04 7.12
CA ARG A 274 13.84 -0.89 5.95
C ARG A 274 14.11 -0.04 4.71
N TYR A 275 13.29 0.98 4.46
CA TYR A 275 13.50 1.87 3.31
C TYR A 275 14.76 2.73 3.48
N TYR A 276 15.12 3.14 4.67
CA TYR A 276 16.42 3.78 4.93
C TYR A 276 17.58 2.81 4.60
N THR A 277 17.49 1.58 5.05
CA THR A 277 18.48 0.55 4.74
C THR A 277 18.60 0.31 3.23
N TRP A 278 17.47 0.16 2.53
CA TRP A 278 17.49 -0.04 1.09
C TRP A 278 17.98 1.17 0.31
N ASN A 279 17.63 2.38 0.72
CA ASN A 279 18.16 3.61 0.15
C ASN A 279 19.69 3.66 0.27
N ASN A 280 20.22 3.32 1.46
CA ASN A 280 21.64 3.41 1.76
C ASN A 280 22.47 2.34 1.03
N GLN A 281 21.91 1.14 0.87
CA GLN A 281 22.57 0.02 0.19
C GLN A 281 22.50 0.13 -1.34
N HIS A 282 21.50 0.80 -1.88
CA HIS A 282 21.23 0.88 -3.32
C HIS A 282 21.06 2.35 -3.75
N PRO A 283 22.15 3.10 -3.95
CA PRO A 283 22.08 4.48 -4.44
C PRO A 283 21.38 4.57 -5.79
N PRO A 284 20.80 5.74 -6.15
CA PRO A 284 20.14 5.90 -7.45
C PRO A 284 21.17 5.75 -8.58
N ASP A 285 20.84 4.96 -9.58
CA ASP A 285 21.63 4.78 -10.79
C ASP A 285 21.37 5.93 -11.80
N ALA A 286 22.01 5.84 -12.95
CA ALA A 286 21.88 6.84 -14.00
C ALA A 286 20.45 6.92 -14.54
N TRP A 287 19.80 5.76 -14.73
CA TRP A 287 18.43 5.71 -15.22
C TRP A 287 17.41 6.30 -14.19
N GLU A 288 17.56 5.99 -12.92
CA GLU A 288 16.66 6.55 -11.90
C GLU A 288 16.78 8.08 -11.83
N ARG A 289 17.98 8.63 -11.99
CA ARG A 289 18.20 10.09 -12.05
C ARG A 289 17.56 10.71 -13.28
N GLU A 290 17.75 10.09 -14.43
CA GLU A 290 17.14 10.52 -15.69
C GLU A 290 15.61 10.47 -15.61
N ARG A 291 15.06 9.36 -15.12
CA ARG A 291 13.63 9.21 -14.88
C ARG A 291 13.10 10.32 -13.97
N ASN A 292 13.80 10.62 -12.89
CA ASN A 292 13.42 11.69 -11.97
C ASN A 292 13.37 13.06 -12.66
N GLN A 293 14.38 13.38 -13.49
CA GLN A 293 14.42 14.64 -14.25
C GLN A 293 13.24 14.76 -15.24
N ARG A 294 12.94 13.67 -15.95
CA ARG A 294 11.79 13.62 -16.87
C ARG A 294 10.47 13.87 -16.13
N ILE A 295 10.29 13.24 -14.98
CA ILE A 295 9.08 13.43 -14.17
C ILE A 295 9.01 14.85 -13.62
N GLN A 296 10.11 15.38 -13.11
CA GLN A 296 10.19 16.76 -12.64
C GLN A 296 9.81 17.77 -13.74
N ALA A 297 10.29 17.57 -14.96
CA ALA A 297 9.91 18.40 -16.11
C ALA A 297 8.41 18.32 -16.44
N ILE A 298 7.73 17.23 -16.09
CA ILE A 298 6.29 17.00 -16.35
C ILE A 298 5.43 17.51 -15.19
N GLN A 299 5.81 17.20 -13.95
CA GLN A 299 5.00 17.43 -12.74
C GLN A 299 5.45 18.66 -11.92
N GLY A 300 6.59 19.26 -12.28
CA GLY A 300 7.16 20.41 -11.57
C GLY A 300 7.90 20.07 -10.28
N VAL A 301 7.85 18.82 -9.83
CA VAL A 301 8.47 18.36 -8.57
C VAL A 301 9.26 17.10 -8.84
N GLY A 302 10.52 17.05 -8.37
CA GLY A 302 11.38 15.90 -8.38
C GLY A 302 11.33 15.13 -7.05
N ASN A 303 11.86 13.92 -7.04
CA ASN A 303 12.02 13.15 -5.83
C ASN A 303 13.31 13.55 -5.12
N ALA A 304 13.21 14.25 -4.01
CA ALA A 304 14.36 14.75 -3.24
C ALA A 304 15.32 13.62 -2.79
N TYR A 305 14.80 12.40 -2.61
CA TYR A 305 15.63 11.23 -2.28
C TYR A 305 16.48 10.73 -3.46
N VAL A 306 16.15 11.14 -4.68
CA VAL A 306 16.98 10.90 -5.89
C VAL A 306 17.89 12.08 -6.15
N GLU A 307 17.35 13.31 -6.12
CA GLU A 307 18.08 14.55 -6.42
C GLU A 307 19.22 14.81 -5.45
N HIS A 308 18.92 14.66 -4.16
CA HIS A 308 19.82 14.95 -3.03
C HIS A 308 20.13 13.66 -2.27
N TRP A 309 20.37 12.58 -3.02
CA TRP A 309 20.62 11.28 -2.39
C TRP A 309 21.74 11.39 -1.35
N ARG A 310 21.43 10.85 -0.19
CA ARG A 310 22.35 10.71 0.92
C ARG A 310 22.01 9.46 1.73
N GLN A 311 22.94 9.02 2.55
CA GLN A 311 22.63 8.01 3.56
C GLN A 311 21.66 8.58 4.59
N LEU A 312 20.67 7.79 4.96
CA LEU A 312 19.64 8.11 5.94
C LEU A 312 19.97 7.41 7.28
N PRO A 313 19.50 7.92 8.41
CA PRO A 313 19.83 7.42 9.74
C PRO A 313 19.40 5.97 10.02
#